data_a3ca8422bfd94560fbdd80e2f6446b21
#
_entry.id   a3ca8422bfd94560fbdd80e2f6446b21
#
_cell.length_a   1.000
_cell.length_b   1.000
_cell.length_c   1.000
_cell.angle_alpha   90.00
_cell.angle_beta   90.00
_cell.angle_gamma   90.00
#
_symmetry.space_group_name_H-M   'P 1'
#
loop_
_entity.id
_entity.type
_entity.pdbx_description
1 polymer ?
#
loop_
_entity_poly.entity_id
_entity_poly.type
_entity_poly.pdbx_seq_one_letter_code
_entity_poly.pdbx_strand_id
1 'polypeptide(L)'
;MVNQKLRDETHTVQCKQLSLPRKQSAKDCQGNRRFCGLKFNQTSFAGAHNAGTGMLSHLQMDCWVTNHDLNVVELLDFGIRFFDFDLKYYKKDENDKDDLWTGHGPKDLFFTTARFEKALQEIKQWMIKHPNELVIVYVGSLVGDDRSLGLEKLTQLLEKHFSDQVKLNDYWRLHKAWPTLETAIDSQERLFAIGKQSLILKF
;
A
#
# COMPACT_ATOMS: atom_id res chain seq x y z
N MET A 1 -12.39 56.63 6.14
CA MET A 1 -12.03 55.83 7.33
C MET A 1 -12.88 54.57 7.28
N VAL A 2 -12.41 53.51 6.64
CA VAL A 2 -13.04 52.21 6.59
C VAL A 2 -12.15 51.21 7.31
N ASN A 3 -12.78 50.51 8.24
CA ASN A 3 -12.19 49.67 9.28
C ASN A 3 -11.25 48.57 8.77
N GLN A 4 -10.04 48.68 9.25
CA GLN A 4 -8.98 47.66 9.26
C GLN A 4 -9.20 46.73 10.47
N LYS A 5 -10.12 45.80 10.39
CA LYS A 5 -10.36 44.81 11.47
C LYS A 5 -10.90 43.49 10.91
N LEU A 6 -10.12 42.84 10.07
CA LEU A 6 -10.35 41.46 9.63
C LEU A 6 -9.01 40.84 9.15
N ARG A 7 -8.05 40.71 10.04
CA ARG A 7 -6.90 39.81 9.88
C ARG A 7 -6.44 39.48 11.28
N ASP A 8 -6.77 38.31 11.75
CA ASP A 8 -6.04 37.48 12.69
C ASP A 8 -6.98 36.42 13.29
N GLU A 9 -7.45 35.50 12.44
CA GLU A 9 -7.85 34.18 12.91
C GLU A 9 -7.15 33.15 12.05
N THR A 10 -5.85 33.01 12.27
CA THR A 10 -5.11 31.81 11.88
C THR A 10 -5.59 30.69 12.79
N HIS A 11 -6.59 29.94 12.36
CA HIS A 11 -6.90 28.64 12.94
C HIS A 11 -5.71 27.70 12.67
N THR A 12 -4.74 27.73 13.57
CA THR A 12 -3.76 26.66 13.69
C THR A 12 -4.53 25.41 14.12
N VAL A 13 -4.89 24.57 13.16
CA VAL A 13 -5.34 23.21 13.46
C VAL A 13 -4.15 22.48 14.06
N GLN A 14 -4.05 22.50 15.38
CA GLN A 14 -3.14 21.60 16.09
C GLN A 14 -3.66 20.18 15.84
N CYS A 15 -3.01 19.46 14.92
CA CYS A 15 -3.12 18.01 14.87
C CYS A 15 -2.68 17.49 16.23
N LYS A 16 -3.63 17.13 17.09
CA LYS A 16 -3.32 16.37 18.31
C LYS A 16 -2.55 15.13 17.85
N GLN A 17 -1.30 15.00 18.31
CA GLN A 17 -0.54 13.77 18.19
C GLN A 17 -1.47 12.62 18.63
N LEU A 18 -1.94 11.84 17.66
CA LEU A 18 -2.61 10.59 17.94
C LEU A 18 -1.59 9.71 18.67
N SER A 19 -1.89 9.37 19.91
CA SER A 19 -1.07 8.47 20.70
C SER A 19 -0.79 7.19 19.90
N LEU A 20 0.50 6.84 19.79
CA LEU A 20 0.96 5.60 19.19
C LEU A 20 0.09 4.41 19.66
N PRO A 21 -0.19 3.45 18.78
CA PRO A 21 -1.10 2.35 19.09
C PRO A 21 -0.63 1.61 20.35
N ARG A 22 -1.57 1.37 21.27
CA ARG A 22 -1.37 0.52 22.45
C ARG A 22 -0.79 -0.82 21.98
N LYS A 23 0.14 -1.38 22.77
CA LYS A 23 0.58 -2.78 22.63
C LYS A 23 -0.65 -3.65 22.40
N GLN A 24 -0.83 -4.12 21.18
CA GLN A 24 -1.98 -4.95 20.80
C GLN A 24 -1.87 -6.29 21.51
N SER A 25 -2.96 -6.75 22.11
CA SER A 25 -3.02 -8.11 22.62
C SER A 25 -3.11 -9.09 21.45
N ALA A 26 -2.63 -10.32 21.61
CA ALA A 26 -2.69 -11.38 20.60
C ALA A 26 -4.12 -11.73 20.09
N LYS A 27 -5.14 -11.07 20.62
CA LYS A 27 -6.56 -11.28 20.29
C LYS A 27 -7.24 -10.12 19.59
N ASP A 28 -6.50 -9.04 19.26
CA ASP A 28 -7.04 -7.91 18.54
C ASP A 28 -6.74 -8.04 17.05
N CYS A 29 -7.72 -7.83 16.20
CA CYS A 29 -7.56 -7.80 14.75
C CYS A 29 -7.73 -6.35 14.31
N GLN A 30 -6.74 -5.77 13.64
CA GLN A 30 -6.74 -4.35 13.25
C GLN A 30 -7.02 -3.42 14.45
N GLY A 31 -6.42 -3.71 15.60
CA GLY A 31 -6.57 -2.92 16.81
C GLY A 31 -7.89 -3.09 17.58
N ASN A 32 -8.80 -3.98 17.13
CA ASN A 32 -10.06 -4.20 17.82
C ASN A 32 -10.52 -5.66 17.75
N ARG A 33 -10.74 -6.28 18.92
CA ARG A 33 -11.20 -7.67 19.05
C ARG A 33 -12.52 -7.94 18.32
N ARG A 34 -13.41 -6.96 18.23
CA ARG A 34 -14.71 -7.13 17.55
C ARG A 34 -14.57 -7.34 16.04
N PHE A 35 -13.44 -6.98 15.48
CA PHE A 35 -13.20 -7.16 14.04
C PHE A 35 -12.75 -8.58 13.69
N CYS A 36 -12.25 -9.36 14.64
CA CYS A 36 -11.69 -10.70 14.37
C CYS A 36 -12.68 -11.63 13.66
N GLY A 37 -13.95 -11.62 14.08
CA GLY A 37 -15.00 -12.44 13.45
C GLY A 37 -15.56 -11.90 12.13
N LEU A 38 -15.21 -10.68 11.73
CA LEU A 38 -15.64 -10.12 10.45
C LEU A 38 -14.87 -10.75 9.31
N LYS A 39 -15.56 -11.02 8.20
CA LYS A 39 -14.90 -11.40 6.96
C LYS A 39 -14.18 -10.19 6.37
N PHE A 40 -13.10 -10.43 5.62
CA PHE A 40 -12.34 -9.39 4.96
C PHE A 40 -13.21 -8.39 4.19
N ASN A 41 -14.18 -8.87 3.41
CA ASN A 41 -15.11 -8.05 2.63
C ASN A 41 -16.24 -7.39 3.44
N GLN A 42 -16.28 -7.59 4.74
CA GLN A 42 -17.19 -6.90 5.68
C GLN A 42 -16.48 -5.77 6.43
N THR A 43 -15.20 -5.55 6.15
CA THR A 43 -14.36 -4.57 6.83
C THR A 43 -14.03 -3.42 5.88
N SER A 44 -14.09 -2.20 6.39
CA SER A 44 -13.62 -1.01 5.66
C SER A 44 -12.19 -0.70 6.08
N PHE A 45 -11.33 -0.47 5.10
CA PHE A 45 -9.94 -0.12 5.30
C PHE A 45 -9.68 1.31 4.82
N ALA A 46 -8.96 2.08 5.60
CA ALA A 46 -8.45 3.37 5.15
C ALA A 46 -7.40 3.15 4.07
N GLY A 47 -7.46 3.91 2.97
CA GLY A 47 -6.60 3.73 1.82
C GLY A 47 -5.84 4.97 1.41
N ALA A 48 -4.67 4.78 0.82
CA ALA A 48 -3.87 5.81 0.16
C ALA A 48 -3.89 5.60 -1.34
N HIS A 49 -4.35 6.60 -2.08
CA HIS A 49 -4.31 6.62 -3.54
C HIS A 49 -2.91 6.98 -4.03
N ASN A 50 -2.40 6.26 -5.04
CA ASN A 50 -1.04 6.43 -5.54
C ASN A 50 0.02 6.39 -4.41
N ALA A 51 -0.07 5.37 -3.55
CA ALA A 51 0.67 5.26 -2.30
C ALA A 51 2.21 5.35 -2.46
N GLY A 52 2.75 5.06 -3.65
CA GLY A 52 4.17 5.19 -3.96
C GLY A 52 4.64 6.63 -4.20
N THR A 53 3.74 7.60 -4.34
CA THR A 53 4.12 8.98 -4.69
C THR A 53 4.77 9.74 -3.54
N GLY A 54 4.44 9.46 -2.29
CA GLY A 54 5.09 10.00 -1.10
C GLY A 54 6.52 9.49 -0.85
N MET A 55 7.01 8.56 -1.68
CA MET A 55 8.39 8.06 -1.62
C MET A 55 9.38 8.93 -2.41
N LEU A 56 8.91 9.99 -3.07
CA LEU A 56 9.77 10.97 -3.75
C LEU A 56 10.53 11.78 -2.72
N SER A 57 11.85 11.77 -2.82
CA SER A 57 12.70 12.72 -2.13
C SER A 57 13.15 13.81 -3.10
N HIS A 58 12.63 15.03 -2.92
CA HIS A 58 13.25 16.27 -3.44
C HIS A 58 13.21 16.57 -4.95
N LEU A 59 12.18 16.16 -5.69
CA LEU A 59 12.00 16.65 -7.06
C LEU A 59 11.15 17.94 -7.06
N GLN A 60 11.57 18.96 -7.84
CA GLN A 60 10.85 20.25 -7.97
C GLN A 60 9.43 20.12 -8.58
N MET A 61 8.98 18.92 -8.91
CA MET A 61 7.66 18.63 -9.48
C MET A 61 6.71 17.94 -8.49
N ASP A 62 7.02 17.94 -7.21
CA ASP A 62 6.29 17.19 -6.18
C ASP A 62 4.78 17.46 -6.17
N CYS A 63 4.36 18.73 -6.29
CA CYS A 63 2.94 19.11 -6.28
C CYS A 63 2.11 18.62 -7.48
N TRP A 64 2.74 18.14 -8.57
CA TRP A 64 2.05 17.66 -9.75
C TRP A 64 1.85 16.13 -9.76
N VAL A 65 2.70 15.42 -9.02
CA VAL A 65 2.75 13.96 -9.06
C VAL A 65 2.55 13.30 -7.69
N THR A 66 2.69 14.06 -6.61
CA THR A 66 2.54 13.59 -5.23
C THR A 66 1.08 13.69 -4.79
N ASN A 67 0.51 12.59 -4.33
CA ASN A 67 -0.84 12.58 -3.76
C ASN A 67 -0.83 12.76 -2.24
N HIS A 68 0.31 12.57 -1.60
CA HIS A 68 0.52 12.74 -0.17
C HIS A 68 2.02 12.84 0.14
N ASP A 69 2.36 13.45 1.27
CA ASP A 69 3.76 13.71 1.70
C ASP A 69 4.35 12.57 2.53
N LEU A 70 3.57 11.55 2.88
CA LEU A 70 3.96 10.45 3.74
C LEU A 70 4.49 9.28 2.93
N ASN A 71 5.59 8.67 3.39
CA ASN A 71 6.07 7.41 2.83
C ASN A 71 5.20 6.22 3.31
N VAL A 72 5.48 5.02 2.77
CA VAL A 72 4.67 3.82 3.03
C VAL A 72 4.63 3.46 4.51
N VAL A 73 5.75 3.59 5.24
CA VAL A 73 5.80 3.26 6.68
C VAL A 73 4.99 4.25 7.50
N GLU A 74 5.13 5.53 7.19
CA GLU A 74 4.36 6.59 7.85
C GLU A 74 2.86 6.42 7.61
N LEU A 75 2.46 6.08 6.39
CA LEU A 75 1.07 5.75 6.08
C LEU A 75 0.55 4.57 6.90
N LEU A 76 1.35 3.49 7.04
CA LEU A 76 1.01 2.34 7.88
C LEU A 76 0.83 2.74 9.35
N ASP A 77 1.74 3.58 9.87
CA ASP A 77 1.68 4.08 11.26
C ASP A 77 0.47 4.99 11.49
N PHE A 78 0.03 5.71 10.45
CA PHE A 78 -1.23 6.48 10.46
C PHE A 78 -2.49 5.62 10.40
N GLY A 79 -2.38 4.32 10.17
CA GLY A 79 -3.53 3.41 10.12
C GLY A 79 -4.03 3.11 8.72
N ILE A 80 -3.32 3.52 7.67
CA ILE A 80 -3.61 3.12 6.29
C ILE A 80 -3.31 1.63 6.14
N ARG A 81 -4.25 0.91 5.48
CA ARG A 81 -4.14 -0.54 5.25
C ARG A 81 -4.41 -0.93 3.81
N PHE A 82 -4.92 -0.03 3.00
CA PHE A 82 -5.14 -0.21 1.56
C PHE A 82 -4.19 0.72 0.80
N PHE A 83 -3.29 0.14 0.02
CA PHE A 83 -2.28 0.86 -0.74
C PHE A 83 -2.58 0.69 -2.23
N ASP A 84 -3.03 1.74 -2.89
CA ASP A 84 -3.25 1.78 -4.33
C ASP A 84 -1.96 2.23 -5.02
N PHE A 85 -1.39 1.34 -5.82
CA PHE A 85 -0.18 1.60 -6.58
C PHE A 85 -0.45 1.61 -8.08
N ASP A 86 0.01 2.65 -8.74
CA ASP A 86 0.24 2.64 -10.18
C ASP A 86 1.69 2.23 -10.43
N LEU A 87 1.91 1.27 -11.34
CA LEU A 87 3.20 0.69 -11.60
C LEU A 87 3.63 0.90 -13.06
N LYS A 88 4.94 1.09 -13.25
CA LYS A 88 5.58 1.06 -14.57
C LYS A 88 6.67 0.01 -14.61
N TYR A 89 6.59 -0.86 -15.61
CA TYR A 89 7.62 -1.82 -15.91
C TYR A 89 8.63 -1.22 -16.90
N TYR A 90 9.90 -1.31 -16.54
CA TYR A 90 11.02 -0.99 -17.42
C TYR A 90 11.76 -2.27 -17.75
N LYS A 91 11.80 -2.57 -19.05
CA LYS A 91 12.73 -3.54 -19.60
C LYS A 91 14.07 -2.87 -19.75
N LYS A 92 15.08 -3.35 -19.03
CA LYS A 92 16.43 -2.82 -19.15
C LYS A 92 17.24 -3.58 -20.18
N ASP A 93 18.27 -2.92 -20.72
CA ASP A 93 19.26 -3.50 -21.57
C ASP A 93 20.19 -4.46 -20.81
N GLU A 94 21.07 -5.16 -21.51
CA GLU A 94 21.78 -6.37 -21.09
C GLU A 94 22.53 -6.33 -19.75
N ASN A 95 22.72 -5.16 -19.16
CA ASN A 95 23.52 -4.97 -17.94
C ASN A 95 22.71 -4.56 -16.70
N ASP A 96 21.42 -4.34 -16.80
CA ASP A 96 20.60 -3.87 -15.70
C ASP A 96 19.28 -4.65 -15.61
N LYS A 97 18.86 -4.99 -14.40
CA LYS A 97 17.72 -5.91 -14.18
C LYS A 97 16.40 -5.22 -14.46
N ASP A 98 15.49 -5.96 -15.10
CA ASP A 98 14.08 -5.59 -15.21
C ASP A 98 13.51 -5.18 -13.86
N ASP A 99 12.74 -4.08 -13.82
CA ASP A 99 12.21 -3.58 -12.56
C ASP A 99 10.83 -2.96 -12.69
N LEU A 100 10.09 -2.98 -11.57
CA LEU A 100 8.84 -2.28 -11.40
C LEU A 100 9.05 -1.03 -10.56
N TRP A 101 8.51 0.08 -11.04
CA TRP A 101 8.55 1.36 -10.37
C TRP A 101 7.14 1.82 -10.02
N THR A 102 6.99 2.39 -8.84
CA THR A 102 5.79 3.13 -8.45
C THR A 102 5.77 4.49 -9.13
N GLY A 103 4.61 5.07 -9.31
CA GLY A 103 4.50 6.39 -9.91
C GLY A 103 3.07 6.84 -10.10
N HIS A 104 2.89 7.81 -10.97
CA HIS A 104 1.59 8.36 -11.33
C HIS A 104 1.62 8.96 -12.72
N GLY A 105 0.47 8.92 -13.40
CA GLY A 105 0.26 9.57 -14.69
C GLY A 105 -0.23 8.63 -15.80
N PRO A 106 -0.64 9.20 -16.95
CA PRO A 106 -1.03 8.41 -18.12
C PRO A 106 0.19 7.69 -18.71
N LYS A 107 -0.07 6.64 -19.51
CA LYS A 107 0.97 5.75 -20.06
C LYS A 107 2.16 6.51 -20.64
N ASP A 108 1.90 7.55 -21.43
CA ASP A 108 2.94 8.27 -22.18
C ASP A 108 3.61 9.39 -21.34
N LEU A 109 3.05 9.72 -20.18
CA LEU A 109 3.55 10.74 -19.27
C LEU A 109 3.56 10.22 -17.83
N PHE A 110 4.11 9.03 -17.62
CA PHE A 110 4.13 8.39 -16.32
C PHE A 110 5.39 8.80 -15.55
N PHE A 111 5.21 9.47 -14.44
CA PHE A 111 6.28 9.87 -13.52
C PHE A 111 6.55 8.75 -12.52
N THR A 112 7.75 8.23 -12.54
CA THR A 112 8.18 7.21 -11.58
C THR A 112 8.78 7.83 -10.33
N THR A 113 8.54 7.20 -9.19
CA THR A 113 8.95 7.71 -7.88
C THR A 113 9.99 6.83 -7.21
N ALA A 114 9.67 5.57 -6.96
CA ALA A 114 10.57 4.64 -6.29
C ALA A 114 10.42 3.22 -6.87
N ARG A 115 11.38 2.35 -6.58
CA ARG A 115 11.25 0.93 -6.90
C ARG A 115 10.13 0.31 -6.07
N PHE A 116 9.23 -0.42 -6.72
CA PHE A 116 8.11 -1.06 -6.05
C PHE A 116 8.57 -2.10 -5.03
N GLU A 117 9.67 -2.80 -5.31
CA GLU A 117 10.27 -3.76 -4.38
C GLU A 117 10.60 -3.12 -3.02
N LYS A 118 11.05 -1.85 -2.99
CA LYS A 118 11.30 -1.12 -1.75
C LYS A 118 10.00 -0.97 -0.93
N ALA A 119 8.90 -0.59 -1.58
CA ALA A 119 7.61 -0.48 -0.90
C ALA A 119 7.16 -1.83 -0.30
N LEU A 120 7.32 -2.93 -1.04
CA LEU A 120 6.99 -4.27 -0.55
C LEU A 120 7.85 -4.68 0.66
N GLN A 121 9.15 -4.35 0.64
CA GLN A 121 10.06 -4.61 1.77
C GLN A 121 9.65 -3.82 3.01
N GLU A 122 9.31 -2.56 2.86
CA GLU A 122 8.86 -1.69 3.96
C GLU A 122 7.54 -2.21 4.55
N ILE A 123 6.56 -2.56 3.71
CA ILE A 123 5.30 -3.18 4.14
C ILE A 123 5.57 -4.48 4.92
N LYS A 124 6.39 -5.39 4.37
CA LYS A 124 6.73 -6.65 5.05
C LYS A 124 7.35 -6.42 6.41
N GLN A 125 8.35 -5.56 6.51
CA GLN A 125 9.04 -5.28 7.77
C GLN A 125 8.11 -4.66 8.82
N TRP A 126 7.20 -3.79 8.38
CA TRP A 126 6.18 -3.24 9.25
C TRP A 126 5.19 -4.32 9.73
N MET A 127 4.69 -5.16 8.84
CA MET A 127 3.76 -6.25 9.16
C MET A 127 4.34 -7.30 10.10
N ILE A 128 5.65 -7.57 10.04
CA ILE A 128 6.35 -8.46 10.98
C ILE A 128 6.28 -7.91 12.41
N LYS A 129 6.41 -6.59 12.56
CA LYS A 129 6.30 -5.90 13.87
C LYS A 129 4.87 -5.76 14.35
N HIS A 130 3.89 -5.90 13.45
CA HIS A 130 2.46 -5.74 13.73
C HIS A 130 1.69 -7.01 13.34
N PRO A 131 1.82 -8.11 14.13
CA PRO A 131 1.33 -9.43 13.74
C PRO A 131 -0.20 -9.55 13.62
N ASN A 132 -0.94 -8.61 14.17
CA ASN A 132 -2.41 -8.60 14.16
C ASN A 132 -3.01 -7.68 13.08
N GLU A 133 -2.18 -7.21 12.16
CA GLU A 133 -2.59 -6.30 11.09
C GLU A 133 -2.59 -6.99 9.72
N LEU A 134 -3.58 -6.64 8.90
CA LEU A 134 -3.66 -7.02 7.49
C LEU A 134 -3.37 -5.81 6.62
N VAL A 135 -2.77 -6.04 5.47
CA VAL A 135 -2.48 -4.98 4.50
C VAL A 135 -2.96 -5.41 3.12
N ILE A 136 -3.49 -4.47 2.36
CA ILE A 136 -3.94 -4.66 1.00
C ILE A 136 -3.00 -3.88 0.08
N VAL A 137 -2.40 -4.58 -0.86
CA VAL A 137 -1.69 -4.00 -2.00
C VAL A 137 -2.59 -4.11 -3.21
N TYR A 138 -3.09 -2.99 -3.68
CA TYR A 138 -3.90 -2.89 -4.88
C TYR A 138 -3.07 -2.31 -6.02
N VAL A 139 -3.08 -2.97 -7.18
CA VAL A 139 -2.42 -2.45 -8.37
C VAL A 139 -3.49 -1.90 -9.30
N GLY A 140 -3.61 -0.56 -9.32
CA GLY A 140 -4.58 0.17 -10.11
C GLY A 140 -4.25 0.18 -11.60
N SER A 141 -2.98 0.35 -11.93
CA SER A 141 -2.48 0.26 -13.30
C SER A 141 -1.08 -0.37 -13.37
N LEU A 142 -0.81 -0.98 -14.51
CA LEU A 142 0.52 -1.45 -14.89
C LEU A 142 0.77 -1.04 -16.34
N VAL A 143 1.70 -0.11 -16.52
CA VAL A 143 2.14 0.41 -17.80
C VAL A 143 3.61 0.03 -18.06
N GLY A 144 4.14 0.36 -19.23
CA GLY A 144 5.57 0.18 -19.54
C GLY A 144 5.79 -0.58 -20.83
N ASP A 145 7.02 -1.06 -21.02
CA ASP A 145 7.52 -1.60 -22.26
C ASP A 145 6.87 -2.94 -22.64
N ASP A 146 6.66 -3.79 -21.63
CA ASP A 146 5.97 -5.08 -21.80
C ASP A 146 5.12 -5.40 -20.56
N ARG A 147 3.81 -5.36 -20.77
CA ARG A 147 2.86 -5.62 -19.67
C ARG A 147 2.89 -7.07 -19.17
N SER A 148 3.15 -8.03 -20.04
CA SER A 148 3.19 -9.45 -19.66
C SER A 148 4.38 -9.73 -18.75
N LEU A 149 5.57 -9.23 -19.14
CA LEU A 149 6.76 -9.32 -18.31
C LEU A 149 6.61 -8.52 -17.02
N GLY A 150 5.93 -7.37 -17.08
CA GLY A 150 5.61 -6.60 -15.87
C GLY A 150 4.72 -7.35 -14.87
N LEU A 151 3.71 -8.11 -15.34
CA LEU A 151 2.88 -8.98 -14.50
C LEU A 151 3.67 -10.15 -13.92
N GLU A 152 4.53 -10.77 -14.72
CA GLU A 152 5.40 -11.83 -14.23
C GLU A 152 6.35 -11.31 -13.14
N LYS A 153 6.96 -10.14 -13.36
CA LYS A 153 7.82 -9.50 -12.37
C LYS A 153 7.08 -9.14 -11.09
N LEU A 154 5.84 -8.65 -11.20
CA LEU A 154 4.98 -8.35 -10.05
C LEU A 154 4.73 -9.61 -9.21
N THR A 155 4.36 -10.71 -9.87
CA THR A 155 4.15 -12.01 -9.21
C THR A 155 5.42 -12.48 -8.50
N GLN A 156 6.57 -12.46 -9.19
CA GLN A 156 7.87 -12.84 -8.60
C GLN A 156 8.22 -12.00 -7.37
N LEU A 157 7.98 -10.70 -7.40
CA LEU A 157 8.27 -9.83 -6.25
C LEU A 157 7.35 -10.12 -5.06
N LEU A 158 6.06 -10.32 -5.32
CA LEU A 158 5.11 -10.66 -4.26
C LEU A 158 5.44 -12.02 -3.62
N GLU A 159 5.70 -13.04 -4.41
CA GLU A 159 6.10 -14.37 -3.92
C GLU A 159 7.44 -14.34 -3.17
N LYS A 160 8.42 -13.60 -3.69
CA LYS A 160 9.72 -13.43 -3.04
C LYS A 160 9.62 -12.85 -1.64
N HIS A 161 8.75 -11.84 -1.46
CA HIS A 161 8.67 -11.12 -0.20
C HIS A 161 7.65 -11.68 0.77
N PHE A 162 6.60 -12.37 0.29
CA PHE A 162 5.47 -12.80 1.11
C PHE A 162 5.23 -14.30 1.06
N SER A 163 6.23 -15.07 1.47
CA SER A 163 6.23 -16.54 1.47
C SER A 163 6.43 -17.17 2.85
N ASP A 164 6.83 -16.40 3.85
CA ASP A 164 7.25 -16.91 5.16
C ASP A 164 6.45 -16.36 6.34
N GLN A 165 6.97 -15.32 7.02
CA GLN A 165 6.36 -14.72 8.23
C GLN A 165 5.12 -13.89 7.93
N VAL A 166 5.00 -13.38 6.72
CA VAL A 166 3.83 -12.73 6.18
C VAL A 166 3.58 -13.32 4.80
N LYS A 167 2.48 -14.04 4.64
CA LYS A 167 2.14 -14.72 3.39
C LYS A 167 1.14 -13.93 2.58
N LEU A 168 1.17 -14.15 1.27
CA LEU A 168 0.09 -13.74 0.38
C LEU A 168 -1.19 -14.49 0.74
N ASN A 169 -2.30 -13.78 0.77
CA ASN A 169 -3.60 -14.39 0.97
C ASN A 169 -4.19 -14.80 -0.37
N ASP A 170 -4.29 -16.09 -0.60
CA ASP A 170 -4.97 -16.66 -1.77
C ASP A 170 -6.27 -17.40 -1.41
N TYR A 171 -6.74 -17.23 -0.17
CA TYR A 171 -7.93 -17.90 0.36
C TYR A 171 -9.15 -17.72 -0.54
N TRP A 172 -9.36 -16.55 -1.10
CA TRP A 172 -10.41 -16.29 -2.06
C TRP A 172 -10.34 -17.22 -3.26
N ARG A 173 -9.15 -17.41 -3.83
CA ARG A 173 -8.95 -18.26 -5.01
C ARG A 173 -9.22 -19.72 -4.70
N LEU A 174 -8.75 -20.20 -3.55
CA LEU A 174 -8.85 -21.62 -3.16
C LEU A 174 -10.27 -21.96 -2.66
N HIS A 175 -10.85 -21.10 -1.84
CA HIS A 175 -12.09 -21.40 -1.12
C HIS A 175 -13.32 -20.69 -1.67
N LYS A 176 -13.16 -19.79 -2.64
CA LYS A 176 -14.23 -18.94 -3.20
C LYS A 176 -15.02 -18.19 -2.12
N ALA A 177 -14.38 -17.86 -1.02
CA ALA A 177 -14.93 -17.15 0.12
C ALA A 177 -13.86 -16.25 0.75
N TRP A 178 -14.29 -15.17 1.36
CA TRP A 178 -13.37 -14.30 2.09
C TRP A 178 -13.10 -14.86 3.49
N PRO A 179 -11.85 -14.89 3.97
CA PRO A 179 -11.53 -15.31 5.34
C PRO A 179 -12.06 -14.28 6.34
N THR A 180 -12.21 -14.69 7.60
CA THR A 180 -12.29 -13.74 8.69
C THR A 180 -10.92 -13.11 8.92
N LEU A 181 -10.89 -11.93 9.56
CA LEU A 181 -9.61 -11.29 9.89
C LEU A 181 -8.78 -12.20 10.81
N GLU A 182 -9.41 -12.87 11.77
CA GLU A 182 -8.74 -13.82 12.65
C GLU A 182 -8.12 -15.00 11.86
N THR A 183 -8.86 -15.58 10.94
CA THR A 183 -8.35 -16.67 10.10
C THR A 183 -7.11 -16.25 9.30
N ALA A 184 -7.15 -15.07 8.70
CA ALA A 184 -6.02 -14.55 7.93
C ALA A 184 -4.79 -14.25 8.81
N ILE A 185 -5.01 -13.77 10.04
CA ILE A 185 -3.95 -13.52 11.01
C ILE A 185 -3.33 -14.82 11.50
N ASP A 186 -4.14 -15.80 11.88
CA ASP A 186 -3.68 -17.08 12.42
C ASP A 186 -2.91 -17.90 11.37
N SER A 187 -3.32 -17.85 10.11
CA SER A 187 -2.60 -18.51 9.01
C SER A 187 -1.36 -17.75 8.53
N GLN A 188 -1.12 -16.53 9.06
CA GLN A 188 -0.11 -15.58 8.57
C GLN A 188 -0.34 -15.07 7.13
N GLU A 189 -1.49 -15.36 6.53
CA GLU A 189 -1.88 -14.92 5.19
C GLU A 189 -2.49 -13.52 5.25
N ARG A 190 -1.65 -12.56 5.63
CA ARG A 190 -2.08 -11.21 6.03
C ARG A 190 -1.92 -10.15 4.96
N LEU A 191 -1.23 -10.46 3.85
CA LEU A 191 -1.15 -9.57 2.70
C LEU A 191 -2.15 -9.99 1.64
N PHE A 192 -3.02 -9.07 1.26
CA PHE A 192 -3.95 -9.24 0.15
C PHE A 192 -3.44 -8.46 -1.06
N ALA A 193 -3.04 -9.17 -2.12
CA ALA A 193 -2.65 -8.55 -3.38
C ALA A 193 -3.82 -8.61 -4.36
N ILE A 194 -4.31 -7.46 -4.79
CA ILE A 194 -5.48 -7.31 -5.65
C ILE A 194 -5.09 -6.46 -6.86
N GLY A 195 -5.48 -6.90 -8.04
CA GLY A 195 -5.33 -6.13 -9.27
C GLY A 195 -6.66 -5.65 -9.82
N LYS A 196 -6.67 -4.53 -10.54
CA LYS A 196 -7.81 -4.13 -11.37
C LYS A 196 -8.18 -5.29 -12.30
N GLN A 197 -9.46 -5.42 -12.69
CA GLN A 197 -9.97 -6.55 -13.52
C GLN A 197 -9.12 -6.86 -14.77
N SER A 198 -8.42 -5.87 -15.31
CA SER A 198 -7.48 -6.05 -16.42
C SER A 198 -6.11 -6.63 -15.99
N LEU A 199 -5.85 -6.73 -14.69
CA LEU A 199 -4.65 -7.25 -14.06
C LEU A 199 -5.05 -8.49 -13.26
N ILE A 200 -5.15 -9.65 -13.91
CA ILE A 200 -5.39 -10.92 -13.21
C ILE A 200 -4.04 -11.35 -12.65
N LEU A 201 -3.84 -11.12 -11.36
CA LEU A 201 -2.71 -11.68 -10.63
C LEU A 201 -2.92 -13.18 -10.55
N LYS A 202 -2.11 -13.94 -11.27
CA LYS A 202 -2.09 -15.42 -11.22
C LYS A 202 -0.96 -15.80 -10.24
N PHE A 203 -1.33 -16.18 -9.04
CA PHE A 203 -0.44 -16.83 -8.09
C PHE A 203 -0.60 -18.35 -8.17
#